data_43a0c986e6b9adbd19b1a1ddd79090f6
#
_entry.id   43a0c986e6b9adbd19b1a1ddd79090f6
#
_cell.length_a   1.000
_cell.length_b   1.000
_cell.length_c   1.000
_cell.angle_alpha   90.00
_cell.angle_beta   90.00
_cell.angle_gamma   90.00
#
_symmetry.space_group_name_H-M   'P 1'
#
loop_
_entity.id
_entity.type
_entity.pdbx_description
1 polymer ?
#
loop_
_entity_poly.entity_id
_entity_poly.type
_entity_poly.pdbx_seq_one_letter_code
_entity_poly.pdbx_strand_id
1 'polypeptide(L)'
;MNYGRKSTAKKEKELLSKGTMIRKKFTVIFAKTLLVCLIAFTVVGGCAGYGVYKGIVDSAPDIHDIDATPTGYLSTVLDNQGNETATLVASGSNRVYVTIDEIPLDLQHAFVAIEDARFYEHNGIDITGIVRAGITGITSGRFSQGASTITQQLLKNNVFTDWTSESSFADKMERKIQEQYLAIQLEKVEDKDWILENYLNTINLGQNTLGVQAASQRYFNKDVSELTLSECAVIAGITQNPSRYNPVSNPDANAERRTKVLNNMLDQGYIDQAAYDTAMADNVYDRIQIVDSETASDNINSYFVDALTEQVIDDLMEVKGYTETQAYKALYEGGLTIYSTQDPSIQQICDEEVNNADNYGSETKYSCSYRLTIQKADGTYQNYSEQTMLSYYQSKNSKYNID
;
A
#
# COMPACT_ATOMS: atom_id res chain seq x y z
N MET A 1 -36.09 1.81 -59.97
CA MET A 1 -36.48 0.36 -59.97
C MET A 1 -37.64 0.19 -61.02
N ASN A 2 -37.49 -0.77 -61.92
CA ASN A 2 -38.46 -0.97 -62.98
C ASN A 2 -39.53 -1.97 -62.50
N TYR A 3 -40.71 -1.47 -62.13
CA TYR A 3 -41.80 -2.27 -61.57
C TYR A 3 -42.80 -2.74 -62.66
N GLY A 4 -42.34 -2.89 -63.91
CA GLY A 4 -43.19 -3.37 -64.99
C GLY A 4 -43.63 -4.84 -64.85
N ARG A 5 -44.87 -5.20 -65.27
CA ARG A 5 -45.43 -6.57 -65.18
C ARG A 5 -44.50 -7.70 -65.63
N LYS A 6 -43.64 -7.46 -66.63
CA LYS A 6 -42.61 -8.47 -67.07
C LYS A 6 -41.47 -8.66 -66.09
N SER A 7 -41.04 -7.62 -65.37
CA SER A 7 -39.97 -7.72 -64.39
C SER A 7 -40.44 -8.38 -63.08
N THR A 8 -41.67 -8.12 -62.64
CA THR A 8 -42.30 -8.80 -61.52
C THR A 8 -42.52 -10.28 -61.79
N ALA A 9 -43.04 -10.66 -62.95
CA ALA A 9 -43.21 -12.08 -63.32
C ALA A 9 -41.88 -12.84 -63.45
N LYS A 10 -40.82 -12.19 -63.94
CA LYS A 10 -39.46 -12.79 -63.97
C LYS A 10 -38.89 -13.00 -62.56
N LYS A 11 -39.03 -12.04 -61.65
CA LYS A 11 -38.60 -12.12 -60.24
C LYS A 11 -39.41 -13.17 -59.48
N GLU A 12 -40.74 -13.28 -59.76
CA GLU A 12 -41.58 -14.29 -59.13
C GLU A 12 -41.19 -15.69 -59.60
N LYS A 13 -40.84 -15.92 -60.84
CA LYS A 13 -40.35 -17.19 -61.37
C LYS A 13 -38.97 -17.55 -60.83
N GLU A 14 -38.08 -16.59 -60.65
CA GLU A 14 -36.81 -16.76 -59.96
C GLU A 14 -36.99 -17.13 -58.49
N LEU A 15 -37.87 -16.47 -57.76
CA LEU A 15 -38.20 -16.71 -56.38
C LEU A 15 -38.85 -18.08 -56.12
N LEU A 16 -39.64 -18.58 -57.07
CA LEU A 16 -40.32 -19.88 -57.02
C LEU A 16 -39.51 -21.01 -57.63
N SER A 17 -38.31 -20.76 -58.17
CA SER A 17 -37.43 -21.81 -58.64
C SER A 17 -37.01 -22.75 -57.48
N LYS A 18 -36.98 -24.08 -57.72
CA LYS A 18 -36.62 -25.08 -56.70
C LYS A 18 -35.28 -24.76 -56.04
N GLY A 19 -34.28 -24.29 -56.82
CA GLY A 19 -32.97 -23.93 -56.30
C GLY A 19 -32.99 -22.74 -55.33
N THR A 20 -33.78 -21.68 -55.67
CA THR A 20 -33.93 -20.49 -54.80
C THR A 20 -34.69 -20.83 -53.52
N MET A 21 -35.71 -21.67 -53.61
CA MET A 21 -36.46 -22.11 -52.41
C MET A 21 -35.59 -22.99 -51.48
N ILE A 22 -34.79 -23.90 -52.03
CA ILE A 22 -33.85 -24.70 -51.24
C ILE A 22 -32.82 -23.81 -50.59
N ARG A 23 -32.24 -22.87 -51.33
CA ARG A 23 -31.25 -21.92 -50.79
C ARG A 23 -31.84 -21.08 -49.68
N LYS A 24 -33.04 -20.53 -49.81
CA LYS A 24 -33.73 -19.78 -48.76
C LYS A 24 -34.02 -20.64 -47.52
N LYS A 25 -34.53 -21.86 -47.70
CA LYS A 25 -34.74 -22.77 -46.56
C LYS A 25 -33.43 -23.07 -45.82
N PHE A 26 -32.36 -23.34 -46.58
CA PHE A 26 -31.04 -23.57 -45.97
C PHE A 26 -30.54 -22.33 -45.20
N THR A 27 -30.62 -21.12 -45.79
CA THR A 27 -30.24 -19.86 -45.13
C THR A 27 -31.04 -19.62 -43.84
N VAL A 28 -32.35 -19.87 -43.85
CA VAL A 28 -33.21 -19.70 -42.66
C VAL A 28 -32.90 -20.74 -41.59
N ILE A 29 -32.68 -22.01 -41.99
CA ILE A 29 -32.29 -23.06 -41.05
C ILE A 29 -30.93 -22.74 -40.45
N PHE A 30 -29.95 -22.37 -41.29
CA PHE A 30 -28.61 -21.98 -40.84
C PHE A 30 -28.66 -20.80 -39.88
N ALA A 31 -29.40 -19.73 -40.17
CA ALA A 31 -29.55 -18.59 -39.31
C ALA A 31 -30.21 -18.95 -37.96
N LYS A 32 -31.25 -19.81 -37.99
CA LYS A 32 -31.87 -20.31 -36.74
C LYS A 32 -30.91 -21.15 -35.90
N THR A 33 -30.18 -22.06 -36.54
CA THR A 33 -29.19 -22.90 -35.86
C THR A 33 -28.08 -22.04 -35.25
N LEU A 34 -27.56 -21.06 -36.01
CA LEU A 34 -26.54 -20.13 -35.51
C LEU A 34 -27.05 -19.33 -34.30
N LEU A 35 -28.30 -18.83 -34.36
CA LEU A 35 -28.90 -18.12 -33.23
C LEU A 35 -29.03 -19.01 -31.97
N VAL A 36 -29.50 -20.25 -32.15
CA VAL A 36 -29.64 -21.21 -31.05
C VAL A 36 -28.26 -21.54 -30.46
N CYS A 37 -27.25 -21.76 -31.30
CA CYS A 37 -25.86 -22.01 -30.82
C CYS A 37 -25.34 -20.79 -30.06
N LEU A 38 -25.58 -19.58 -30.53
CA LEU A 38 -25.14 -18.34 -29.88
C LEU A 38 -25.82 -18.17 -28.51
N ILE A 39 -27.13 -18.41 -28.42
CA ILE A 39 -27.88 -18.38 -27.16
C ILE A 39 -27.32 -19.47 -26.21
N ALA A 40 -27.14 -20.71 -26.69
CA ALA A 40 -26.62 -21.80 -25.88
C ALA A 40 -25.22 -21.47 -25.36
N PHE A 41 -24.33 -20.93 -26.20
CA PHE A 41 -22.99 -20.51 -25.82
C PHE A 41 -23.01 -19.40 -24.77
N THR A 42 -23.91 -18.41 -24.92
CA THR A 42 -24.06 -17.32 -23.93
C THR A 42 -24.56 -17.85 -22.60
N VAL A 43 -25.53 -18.78 -22.61
CA VAL A 43 -26.07 -19.38 -21.35
C VAL A 43 -25.02 -20.24 -20.66
N VAL A 44 -24.35 -21.15 -21.40
CA VAL A 44 -23.32 -22.01 -20.85
C VAL A 44 -22.13 -21.20 -20.33
N GLY A 45 -21.68 -20.21 -21.12
CA GLY A 45 -20.59 -19.31 -20.72
C GLY A 45 -20.97 -18.47 -19.50
N GLY A 46 -22.19 -17.98 -19.43
CA GLY A 46 -22.72 -17.23 -18.28
C GLY A 46 -22.80 -18.10 -16.99
N CYS A 47 -23.31 -19.34 -17.12
CA CYS A 47 -23.34 -20.26 -15.98
C CYS A 47 -21.94 -20.66 -15.50
N ALA A 48 -21.02 -20.91 -16.41
CA ALA A 48 -19.64 -21.22 -16.08
C ALA A 48 -18.95 -20.02 -15.39
N GLY A 49 -19.11 -18.81 -15.95
CA GLY A 49 -18.58 -17.57 -15.35
C GLY A 49 -19.14 -17.30 -13.95
N TYR A 50 -20.46 -17.52 -13.77
CA TYR A 50 -21.08 -17.38 -12.46
C TYR A 50 -20.57 -18.43 -11.46
N GLY A 51 -20.34 -19.68 -11.92
CA GLY A 51 -19.78 -20.75 -11.07
C GLY A 51 -18.35 -20.41 -10.59
N VAL A 52 -17.51 -19.89 -11.48
CA VAL A 52 -16.16 -19.42 -11.12
C VAL A 52 -16.23 -18.24 -10.14
N TYR A 53 -17.05 -17.23 -10.45
CA TYR A 53 -17.26 -16.08 -9.55
C TYR A 53 -17.71 -16.54 -8.16
N LYS A 54 -18.72 -17.41 -8.10
CA LYS A 54 -19.23 -17.93 -6.82
C LYS A 54 -18.16 -18.72 -6.06
N GLY A 55 -17.38 -19.56 -6.75
CA GLY A 55 -16.26 -20.27 -6.13
C GLY A 55 -15.23 -19.35 -5.48
N ILE A 56 -14.88 -18.25 -6.17
CA ILE A 56 -13.94 -17.24 -5.65
C ILE A 56 -14.53 -16.50 -4.44
N VAL A 57 -15.81 -16.14 -4.49
CA VAL A 57 -16.48 -15.47 -3.37
C VAL A 57 -16.64 -16.41 -2.17
N ASP A 58 -16.96 -17.68 -2.40
CA ASP A 58 -17.11 -18.67 -1.34
C ASP A 58 -15.76 -19.04 -0.67
N SER A 59 -14.63 -18.77 -1.34
CA SER A 59 -13.27 -18.93 -0.79
C SER A 59 -12.74 -17.67 -0.09
N ALA A 60 -13.45 -16.54 -0.19
CA ALA A 60 -13.06 -15.33 0.51
C ALA A 60 -13.23 -15.51 2.04
N PRO A 61 -12.34 -14.95 2.86
CA PRO A 61 -12.49 -14.99 4.31
C PRO A 61 -13.80 -14.30 4.76
N ASP A 62 -14.31 -14.67 5.93
CA ASP A 62 -15.48 -13.98 6.52
C ASP A 62 -15.06 -12.58 6.98
N ILE A 63 -15.90 -11.58 6.70
CA ILE A 63 -15.61 -10.18 7.09
C ILE A 63 -15.46 -10.02 8.61
N HIS A 64 -16.13 -10.85 9.41
CA HIS A 64 -16.06 -10.82 10.87
C HIS A 64 -14.76 -11.45 11.42
N ASP A 65 -14.04 -12.22 10.61
CA ASP A 65 -12.77 -12.84 10.97
C ASP A 65 -11.57 -12.01 10.43
N ILE A 66 -11.86 -10.93 9.69
CA ILE A 66 -10.84 -10.05 9.09
C ILE A 66 -10.55 -8.89 10.04
N ASP A 67 -9.27 -8.73 10.36
CA ASP A 67 -8.76 -7.49 10.92
C ASP A 67 -8.19 -6.64 9.76
N ALA A 68 -8.97 -5.63 9.35
CA ALA A 68 -8.56 -4.68 8.32
C ALA A 68 -7.82 -3.46 8.91
N THR A 69 -7.57 -3.45 10.23
CA THR A 69 -6.74 -2.41 10.85
C THR A 69 -5.29 -2.55 10.40
N PRO A 70 -4.57 -1.44 10.29
CA PRO A 70 -3.15 -1.49 9.95
C PRO A 70 -2.39 -2.24 11.03
N THR A 71 -1.43 -3.05 10.62
CA THR A 71 -0.44 -3.66 11.50
C THR A 71 0.90 -2.92 11.38
N GLY A 72 1.76 -3.04 12.39
CA GLY A 72 3.08 -2.40 12.34
C GLY A 72 3.11 -1.01 12.95
N TYR A 73 2.37 -0.82 14.03
CA TYR A 73 2.47 0.37 14.88
C TYR A 73 3.73 0.32 15.72
N LEU A 74 4.35 1.48 15.87
CA LEU A 74 5.46 1.64 16.78
C LEU A 74 5.00 1.45 18.22
N SER A 75 5.68 0.61 18.98
CA SER A 75 5.49 0.57 20.43
C SER A 75 6.41 1.57 21.11
N THR A 76 5.85 2.30 22.06
CA THR A 76 6.53 3.36 22.79
C THR A 76 6.82 2.94 24.22
N VAL A 77 8.05 3.15 24.67
CA VAL A 77 8.46 2.95 26.06
C VAL A 77 8.50 4.29 26.77
N LEU A 78 7.78 4.36 27.89
CA LEU A 78 7.73 5.54 28.75
C LEU A 78 8.55 5.30 30.03
N ASP A 79 9.21 6.36 30.54
CA ASP A 79 9.90 6.35 31.82
C ASP A 79 8.91 6.40 33.01
N ASN A 80 9.45 6.45 34.22
CA ASN A 80 8.67 6.53 35.46
C ASN A 80 7.93 7.88 35.65
N GLN A 81 8.18 8.86 34.76
CA GLN A 81 7.52 10.18 34.74
C GLN A 81 6.51 10.29 33.59
N GLY A 82 6.45 9.28 32.71
CA GLY A 82 5.57 9.25 31.54
C GLY A 82 6.17 9.91 30.29
N ASN A 83 7.47 10.22 30.28
CA ASN A 83 8.12 10.72 29.06
C ASN A 83 8.59 9.53 28.20
N GLU A 84 8.58 9.72 26.90
CA GLU A 84 9.11 8.74 25.96
C GLU A 84 10.63 8.59 26.09
N THR A 85 11.09 7.34 26.24
CA THR A 85 12.52 7.02 26.35
C THR A 85 13.03 6.16 25.20
N ALA A 86 12.15 5.40 24.57
CA ALA A 86 12.47 4.60 23.40
C ALA A 86 11.22 4.31 22.55
N THR A 87 11.44 4.14 21.27
CA THR A 87 10.45 3.65 20.33
C THR A 87 10.93 2.32 19.76
N LEU A 88 10.13 1.27 19.93
CA LEU A 88 10.46 -0.06 19.43
C LEU A 88 9.98 -0.21 17.99
N VAL A 89 10.89 -0.36 17.07
CA VAL A 89 10.62 -0.39 15.61
C VAL A 89 10.99 -1.77 15.08
N ALA A 90 10.02 -2.48 14.48
CA ALA A 90 10.37 -3.62 13.64
C ALA A 90 11.05 -3.13 12.36
N SER A 91 11.98 -3.90 11.84
CA SER A 91 12.61 -3.58 10.55
C SER A 91 11.53 -3.46 9.47
N GLY A 92 11.25 -2.22 9.04
CA GLY A 92 10.23 -1.91 8.02
C GLY A 92 8.89 -1.37 8.55
N SER A 93 8.68 -1.21 9.86
CA SER A 93 7.49 -0.55 10.41
C SER A 93 7.88 0.83 10.98
N ASN A 94 7.36 1.88 10.34
CA ASN A 94 7.55 3.26 10.77
C ASN A 94 6.20 3.96 10.78
N ARG A 95 5.25 3.36 11.52
CA ARG A 95 3.85 3.79 11.53
C ARG A 95 3.49 4.37 12.90
N VAL A 96 2.99 5.60 12.89
CA VAL A 96 2.40 6.27 14.06
C VAL A 96 0.91 6.42 13.79
N TYR A 97 0.07 5.84 14.64
CA TYR A 97 -1.38 5.93 14.48
C TYR A 97 -1.90 7.31 14.87
N VAL A 98 -2.87 7.79 14.11
CA VAL A 98 -3.62 9.01 14.39
C VAL A 98 -5.10 8.77 14.12
N THR A 99 -5.96 9.31 14.97
CA THR A 99 -7.41 9.24 14.78
C THR A 99 -7.87 10.17 13.66
N ILE A 100 -9.04 9.91 13.09
CA ILE A 100 -9.57 10.72 11.98
C ILE A 100 -9.73 12.20 12.38
N ASP A 101 -10.06 12.47 13.65
CA ASP A 101 -10.22 13.83 14.19
C ASP A 101 -8.89 14.59 14.29
N GLU A 102 -7.76 13.90 14.37
CA GLU A 102 -6.42 14.49 14.38
C GLU A 102 -5.89 14.78 12.97
N ILE A 103 -6.49 14.15 11.95
CA ILE A 103 -6.10 14.34 10.55
C ILE A 103 -6.84 15.55 9.96
N PRO A 104 -6.14 16.58 9.45
CA PRO A 104 -6.80 17.74 8.85
C PRO A 104 -7.77 17.37 7.73
N LEU A 105 -8.93 18.01 7.67
CA LEU A 105 -9.90 17.79 6.59
C LEU A 105 -9.31 17.99 5.21
N ASP A 106 -8.37 18.93 5.04
CA ASP A 106 -7.67 19.16 3.79
C ASP A 106 -6.88 17.92 3.34
N LEU A 107 -6.28 17.19 4.28
CA LEU A 107 -5.55 15.95 3.97
C LEU A 107 -6.52 14.82 3.62
N GLN A 108 -7.58 14.65 4.39
CA GLN A 108 -8.63 13.66 4.11
C GLN A 108 -9.22 13.89 2.71
N HIS A 109 -9.60 15.12 2.39
CA HIS A 109 -10.16 15.51 1.10
C HIS A 109 -9.15 15.38 -0.05
N ALA A 110 -7.86 15.65 0.19
CA ALA A 110 -6.82 15.48 -0.82
C ALA A 110 -6.68 14.02 -1.26
N PHE A 111 -6.70 13.07 -0.31
CA PHE A 111 -6.68 11.65 -0.62
C PHE A 111 -7.96 11.19 -1.32
N VAL A 112 -9.12 11.58 -0.81
CA VAL A 112 -10.41 11.27 -1.45
C VAL A 112 -10.45 11.83 -2.88
N ALA A 113 -10.05 13.08 -3.08
CA ALA A 113 -10.09 13.74 -4.38
C ALA A 113 -9.21 13.07 -5.43
N ILE A 114 -8.06 12.52 -5.04
CA ILE A 114 -7.12 11.93 -6.00
C ILE A 114 -7.31 10.43 -6.20
N GLU A 115 -7.73 9.69 -5.17
CA GLU A 115 -7.85 8.24 -5.21
C GLU A 115 -9.27 7.77 -5.47
N ASP A 116 -10.28 8.41 -4.88
CA ASP A 116 -11.66 7.93 -4.89
C ASP A 116 -12.68 9.08 -4.78
N ALA A 117 -12.83 9.83 -5.86
CA ALA A 117 -13.65 11.05 -5.91
C ALA A 117 -15.12 10.89 -5.47
N ARG A 118 -15.64 9.65 -5.41
CA ARG A 118 -17.00 9.33 -4.96
C ARG A 118 -17.02 8.45 -3.72
N PHE A 119 -15.97 8.50 -2.92
CA PHE A 119 -15.82 7.70 -1.72
C PHE A 119 -17.06 7.74 -0.82
N TYR A 120 -17.63 8.91 -0.61
CA TYR A 120 -18.81 9.10 0.25
C TYR A 120 -20.14 8.73 -0.42
N GLU A 121 -20.13 8.39 -1.73
CA GLU A 121 -21.35 8.12 -2.50
C GLU A 121 -21.58 6.62 -2.75
N HIS A 122 -20.52 5.81 -2.82
CA HIS A 122 -20.62 4.38 -3.11
C HIS A 122 -20.51 3.52 -1.84
N ASN A 123 -20.84 2.23 -1.95
CA ASN A 123 -20.76 1.26 -0.88
C ASN A 123 -19.70 0.17 -1.23
N GLY A 124 -18.43 0.51 -1.06
CA GLY A 124 -17.28 -0.38 -1.24
C GLY A 124 -16.74 -0.45 -2.66
N ILE A 125 -17.58 -0.31 -3.69
CA ILE A 125 -17.17 -0.29 -5.09
C ILE A 125 -17.79 0.90 -5.85
N ASP A 126 -16.99 1.54 -6.69
CA ASP A 126 -17.46 2.62 -7.56
C ASP A 126 -17.77 2.09 -8.96
N ILE A 127 -19.03 1.66 -9.18
CA ILE A 127 -19.49 1.14 -10.46
C ILE A 127 -19.35 2.17 -11.59
N THR A 128 -19.63 3.45 -11.30
CA THR A 128 -19.51 4.55 -12.27
C THR A 128 -18.06 4.74 -12.69
N GLY A 129 -17.12 4.66 -11.74
CA GLY A 129 -15.67 4.72 -12.00
C GLY A 129 -15.18 3.54 -12.83
N ILE A 130 -15.65 2.32 -12.52
CA ILE A 130 -15.31 1.12 -13.29
C ILE A 130 -15.77 1.25 -14.75
N VAL A 131 -17.03 1.67 -14.97
CA VAL A 131 -17.59 1.87 -16.33
C VAL A 131 -16.81 2.95 -17.07
N ARG A 132 -16.54 4.10 -16.42
CA ARG A 132 -15.74 5.19 -17.01
C ARG A 132 -14.34 4.72 -17.38
N ALA A 133 -13.64 4.02 -16.47
CA ALA A 133 -12.29 3.50 -16.73
C ALA A 133 -12.30 2.47 -17.87
N GLY A 134 -13.33 1.62 -17.95
CA GLY A 134 -13.53 0.66 -19.05
C GLY A 134 -13.70 1.35 -20.39
N ILE A 135 -14.58 2.34 -20.48
CA ILE A 135 -14.82 3.11 -21.73
C ILE A 135 -13.53 3.84 -22.14
N THR A 136 -12.87 4.52 -21.19
CA THR A 136 -11.62 5.24 -21.47
C THR A 136 -10.52 4.29 -21.92
N GLY A 137 -10.40 3.11 -21.27
CA GLY A 137 -9.43 2.09 -21.64
C GLY A 137 -9.64 1.57 -23.07
N ILE A 138 -10.89 1.31 -23.47
CA ILE A 138 -11.23 0.85 -24.81
C ILE A 138 -10.97 1.95 -25.86
N THR A 139 -11.35 3.20 -25.56
CA THR A 139 -11.24 4.31 -26.52
C THR A 139 -9.81 4.82 -26.69
N SER A 140 -9.02 4.84 -25.62
CA SER A 140 -7.62 5.31 -25.64
C SER A 140 -6.58 4.21 -25.88
N GLY A 141 -6.99 2.94 -25.84
CA GLY A 141 -6.10 1.78 -25.90
C GLY A 141 -5.17 1.64 -24.68
N ARG A 142 -5.41 2.41 -23.60
CA ARG A 142 -4.62 2.40 -22.36
C ARG A 142 -5.53 2.34 -21.15
N PHE A 143 -5.41 1.28 -20.36
CA PHE A 143 -6.08 1.15 -19.06
C PHE A 143 -5.23 1.85 -17.97
N SER A 144 -5.15 3.18 -18.03
CA SER A 144 -4.32 4.00 -17.14
C SER A 144 -5.08 4.63 -15.98
N GLN A 145 -6.41 4.57 -15.96
CA GLN A 145 -7.20 5.11 -14.86
C GLN A 145 -7.44 4.02 -13.81
N GLY A 146 -7.07 4.31 -12.56
CA GLY A 146 -7.44 3.50 -11.40
C GLY A 146 -8.96 3.53 -11.19
N ALA A 147 -9.55 2.37 -10.94
CA ALA A 147 -10.96 2.21 -10.59
C ALA A 147 -11.14 1.51 -9.24
N SER A 148 -10.06 1.38 -8.47
CA SER A 148 -10.08 0.81 -7.13
C SER A 148 -10.45 1.88 -6.12
N THR A 149 -11.40 1.58 -5.24
CA THR A 149 -11.82 2.47 -4.16
C THR A 149 -10.81 2.46 -2.99
N ILE A 150 -10.90 3.46 -2.11
CA ILE A 150 -10.14 3.52 -0.85
C ILE A 150 -10.37 2.24 -0.03
N THR A 151 -11.62 1.78 0.06
CA THR A 151 -12.00 0.55 0.76
C THR A 151 -11.30 -0.70 0.18
N GLN A 152 -11.23 -0.81 -1.14
CA GLN A 152 -10.50 -1.90 -1.79
C GLN A 152 -8.99 -1.83 -1.55
N GLN A 153 -8.42 -0.62 -1.52
CA GLN A 153 -6.99 -0.42 -1.24
C GLN A 153 -6.65 -0.76 0.21
N LEU A 154 -7.53 -0.42 1.16
CA LEU A 154 -7.39 -0.79 2.57
C LEU A 154 -7.31 -2.31 2.72
N LEU A 155 -8.29 -3.03 2.17
CA LEU A 155 -8.33 -4.50 2.20
C LEU A 155 -7.11 -5.13 1.50
N LYS A 156 -6.73 -4.60 0.34
CA LYS A 156 -5.54 -5.07 -0.38
C LYS A 156 -4.28 -5.01 0.48
N ASN A 157 -4.10 -3.92 1.22
CA ASN A 157 -2.87 -3.67 1.96
C ASN A 157 -2.83 -4.41 3.33
N ASN A 158 -3.98 -4.62 3.97
CA ASN A 158 -4.03 -5.19 5.33
C ASN A 158 -4.49 -6.66 5.38
N VAL A 159 -5.29 -7.10 4.39
CA VAL A 159 -5.83 -8.47 4.35
C VAL A 159 -5.08 -9.35 3.34
N PHE A 160 -4.80 -8.81 2.17
CA PHE A 160 -4.12 -9.56 1.09
C PHE A 160 -2.62 -9.23 1.04
N THR A 161 -1.89 -9.41 2.14
CA THR A 161 -0.48 -8.99 2.29
C THR A 161 0.47 -9.60 1.25
N ASP A 162 0.16 -10.78 0.72
CA ASP A 162 0.99 -11.50 -0.25
C ASP A 162 0.82 -11.03 -1.72
N TRP A 163 0.02 -9.98 -1.96
CA TRP A 163 -0.28 -9.50 -3.31
C TRP A 163 0.96 -9.10 -4.14
N THR A 164 2.07 -8.77 -3.46
CA THR A 164 3.33 -8.40 -4.11
C THR A 164 4.04 -9.61 -4.73
N SER A 165 3.76 -10.82 -4.26
CA SER A 165 4.35 -12.08 -4.75
C SER A 165 3.53 -12.74 -5.86
N GLU A 166 2.32 -12.23 -6.16
CA GLU A 166 1.44 -12.77 -7.18
C GLU A 166 2.04 -12.64 -8.59
N SER A 167 2.30 -13.76 -9.23
CA SER A 167 2.86 -13.81 -10.59
C SER A 167 1.82 -14.13 -11.66
N SER A 168 0.75 -14.88 -11.31
CA SER A 168 -0.24 -15.34 -12.27
C SER A 168 -1.38 -14.30 -12.46
N PHE A 169 -1.93 -14.27 -13.68
CA PHE A 169 -3.13 -13.47 -13.97
C PHE A 169 -4.36 -13.99 -13.21
N ALA A 170 -4.44 -15.30 -12.99
CA ALA A 170 -5.56 -15.92 -12.28
C ALA A 170 -5.61 -15.45 -10.81
N ASP A 171 -4.46 -15.48 -10.11
CA ASP A 171 -4.34 -15.06 -8.70
C ASP A 171 -4.73 -13.59 -8.54
N LYS A 172 -4.25 -12.71 -9.45
CA LYS A 172 -4.61 -11.29 -9.47
C LYS A 172 -6.11 -11.06 -9.70
N MET A 173 -6.73 -11.88 -10.54
CA MET A 173 -8.17 -11.78 -10.81
C MET A 173 -8.98 -12.30 -9.61
N GLU A 174 -8.57 -13.41 -9.03
CA GLU A 174 -9.19 -13.98 -7.84
C GLU A 174 -9.17 -12.97 -6.68
N ARG A 175 -8.00 -12.48 -6.32
CA ARG A 175 -7.87 -11.41 -5.31
C ARG A 175 -8.74 -10.20 -5.64
N LYS A 176 -8.74 -9.73 -6.89
CA LYS A 176 -9.52 -8.55 -7.26
C LYS A 176 -11.03 -8.73 -7.09
N ILE A 177 -11.54 -9.93 -7.33
CA ILE A 177 -12.94 -10.28 -7.08
C ILE A 177 -13.21 -10.34 -5.58
N GLN A 178 -12.31 -10.95 -4.80
CA GLN A 178 -12.41 -11.00 -3.35
C GLN A 178 -12.33 -9.60 -2.72
N GLU A 179 -11.40 -8.74 -3.16
CA GLU A 179 -11.32 -7.33 -2.73
C GLU A 179 -12.66 -6.60 -2.94
N GLN A 180 -13.28 -6.75 -4.11
CA GLN A 180 -14.57 -6.11 -4.41
C GLN A 180 -15.70 -6.65 -3.54
N TYR A 181 -15.74 -7.96 -3.35
CA TYR A 181 -16.74 -8.59 -2.49
C TYR A 181 -16.59 -8.13 -1.03
N LEU A 182 -15.38 -8.21 -0.49
CA LEU A 182 -15.08 -7.81 0.88
C LEU A 182 -15.26 -6.31 1.12
N ALA A 183 -14.97 -5.46 0.14
CA ALA A 183 -15.21 -4.02 0.24
C ALA A 183 -16.70 -3.71 0.45
N ILE A 184 -17.60 -4.43 -0.26
CA ILE A 184 -19.04 -4.29 -0.06
C ILE A 184 -19.46 -4.83 1.32
N GLN A 185 -18.81 -5.87 1.85
CA GLN A 185 -19.14 -6.39 3.19
C GLN A 185 -18.60 -5.45 4.27
N LEU A 186 -17.39 -4.93 4.14
CA LEU A 186 -16.77 -4.02 5.09
C LEU A 186 -17.62 -2.73 5.26
N GLU A 187 -18.10 -2.13 4.20
CA GLU A 187 -18.95 -0.93 4.27
C GLU A 187 -20.38 -1.18 4.79
N LYS A 188 -20.72 -2.41 5.15
CA LYS A 188 -21.95 -2.72 5.90
C LYS A 188 -21.74 -2.74 7.41
N VAL A 189 -20.51 -2.95 7.85
CA VAL A 189 -20.14 -3.11 9.26
C VAL A 189 -19.35 -1.93 9.79
N GLU A 190 -18.59 -1.24 8.92
CA GLU A 190 -17.77 -0.08 9.26
C GLU A 190 -18.22 1.15 8.47
N ASP A 191 -18.10 2.33 9.07
CA ASP A 191 -18.43 3.60 8.44
C ASP A 191 -17.26 4.17 7.61
N LYS A 192 -17.55 5.27 6.91
CA LYS A 192 -16.57 5.92 6.02
C LYS A 192 -15.40 6.53 6.78
N ASP A 193 -15.64 7.05 7.97
CA ASP A 193 -14.61 7.67 8.79
C ASP A 193 -13.63 6.61 9.29
N TRP A 194 -14.14 5.47 9.78
CA TRP A 194 -13.31 4.33 10.16
C TRP A 194 -12.47 3.80 8.99
N ILE A 195 -13.08 3.66 7.80
CA ILE A 195 -12.37 3.17 6.60
C ILE A 195 -11.27 4.14 6.20
N LEU A 196 -11.57 5.45 6.17
CA LEU A 196 -10.60 6.48 5.80
C LEU A 196 -9.46 6.58 6.81
N GLU A 197 -9.77 6.54 8.11
CA GLU A 197 -8.79 6.52 9.20
C GLU A 197 -7.79 5.38 9.02
N ASN A 198 -8.29 4.16 8.87
CA ASN A 198 -7.44 2.99 8.72
C ASN A 198 -6.65 3.01 7.40
N TYR A 199 -7.23 3.53 6.32
CA TYR A 199 -6.51 3.73 5.06
C TYR A 199 -5.36 4.72 5.20
N LEU A 200 -5.60 5.89 5.81
CA LEU A 200 -4.60 6.93 6.00
C LEU A 200 -3.47 6.51 6.95
N ASN A 201 -3.77 5.60 7.88
CA ASN A 201 -2.77 4.98 8.75
C ASN A 201 -2.02 3.79 8.09
N THR A 202 -2.51 3.27 6.94
CA THR A 202 -1.92 2.10 6.27
C THR A 202 -0.99 2.45 5.13
N ILE A 203 -1.32 3.49 4.38
CA ILE A 203 -0.76 3.73 3.04
C ILE A 203 0.75 3.96 3.06
N ASN A 204 1.45 3.35 2.08
CA ASN A 204 2.88 3.58 1.87
C ASN A 204 3.09 4.92 1.13
N LEU A 205 3.82 5.82 1.76
CA LEU A 205 4.11 7.17 1.28
C LEU A 205 5.59 7.38 0.95
N GLY A 206 6.32 6.30 0.69
CA GLY A 206 7.73 6.34 0.30
C GLY A 206 8.69 6.53 1.48
N GLN A 207 10.01 6.45 1.24
CA GLN A 207 11.03 6.61 2.29
C GLN A 207 10.77 5.76 3.54
N ASN A 208 10.23 4.56 3.35
CA ASN A 208 9.82 3.66 4.44
C ASN A 208 8.78 4.26 5.40
N THR A 209 7.98 5.25 4.96
CA THR A 209 6.91 5.83 5.76
C THR A 209 5.58 5.14 5.49
N LEU A 210 4.95 4.65 6.53
CA LEU A 210 3.63 4.04 6.50
C LEU A 210 2.67 4.92 7.31
N GLY A 211 1.61 5.40 6.63
CA GLY A 211 0.63 6.30 7.21
C GLY A 211 1.02 7.78 7.17
N VAL A 212 -0.01 8.63 7.36
CA VAL A 212 0.11 10.08 7.14
C VAL A 212 0.90 10.80 8.23
N GLN A 213 0.86 10.32 9.48
CA GLN A 213 1.63 10.93 10.57
C GLN A 213 3.14 10.73 10.33
N ALA A 214 3.55 9.51 10.01
CA ALA A 214 4.95 9.23 9.69
C ALA A 214 5.42 10.04 8.47
N ALA A 215 4.57 10.20 7.45
CA ALA A 215 4.87 11.01 6.28
C ALA A 215 4.97 12.51 6.62
N SER A 216 4.10 13.04 7.48
CA SER A 216 4.15 14.43 7.96
C SER A 216 5.47 14.72 8.68
N GLN A 217 5.84 13.86 9.60
CA GLN A 217 7.12 13.97 10.33
C GLN A 217 8.31 13.83 9.37
N ARG A 218 8.27 12.84 8.47
CA ARG A 218 9.37 12.57 7.53
C ARG A 218 9.64 13.69 6.56
N TYR A 219 8.58 14.30 5.99
CA TYR A 219 8.73 15.27 4.92
C TYR A 219 8.72 16.72 5.41
N PHE A 220 8.04 17.00 6.51
CA PHE A 220 7.84 18.37 7.01
C PHE A 220 8.27 18.58 8.46
N ASN A 221 8.67 17.52 9.17
CA ASN A 221 9.00 17.57 10.61
C ASN A 221 7.90 18.23 11.44
N LYS A 222 6.64 17.83 11.16
CA LYS A 222 5.43 18.37 11.80
C LYS A 222 4.52 17.22 12.23
N ASP A 223 3.70 17.51 13.23
CA ASP A 223 2.50 16.72 13.48
C ASP A 223 1.54 16.81 12.29
N VAL A 224 0.78 15.75 12.01
CA VAL A 224 -0.15 15.72 10.86
C VAL A 224 -1.19 16.81 10.96
N SER A 225 -1.64 17.15 12.19
CA SER A 225 -2.63 18.21 12.46
C SER A 225 -2.16 19.61 12.08
N GLU A 226 -0.84 19.81 11.90
CA GLU A 226 -0.23 21.10 11.57
C GLU A 226 0.02 21.30 10.06
N LEU A 227 -0.38 20.32 9.24
CA LEU A 227 -0.14 20.40 7.80
C LEU A 227 -1.00 21.46 7.13
N THR A 228 -0.39 22.25 6.25
CA THR A 228 -1.11 23.19 5.38
C THR A 228 -1.71 22.47 4.18
N LEU A 229 -2.71 23.05 3.51
CA LEU A 229 -3.32 22.50 2.29
C LEU A 229 -2.27 22.11 1.23
N SER A 230 -1.23 22.94 1.06
CA SER A 230 -0.15 22.68 0.11
C SER A 230 0.65 21.43 0.48
N GLU A 231 0.96 21.24 1.77
CA GLU A 231 1.67 20.07 2.28
C GLU A 231 0.79 18.81 2.22
N CYS A 232 -0.50 18.93 2.51
CA CYS A 232 -1.48 17.86 2.33
C CYS A 232 -1.50 17.34 0.88
N ALA A 233 -1.50 18.26 -0.09
CA ALA A 233 -1.49 17.91 -1.51
C ALA A 233 -0.18 17.26 -1.97
N VAL A 234 0.98 17.63 -1.38
CA VAL A 234 2.26 16.96 -1.60
C VAL A 234 2.19 15.50 -1.14
N ILE A 235 1.74 15.26 0.10
CA ILE A 235 1.64 13.92 0.69
C ILE A 235 0.66 13.05 -0.10
N ALA A 236 -0.54 13.56 -0.39
CA ALA A 236 -1.53 12.83 -1.19
C ALA A 236 -1.02 12.52 -2.61
N GLY A 237 -0.15 13.36 -3.17
CA GLY A 237 0.47 13.14 -4.48
C GLY A 237 1.37 11.91 -4.56
N ILE A 238 1.87 11.40 -3.43
CA ILE A 238 2.83 10.27 -3.40
C ILE A 238 2.14 8.93 -3.72
N THR A 239 0.86 8.77 -3.38
CA THR A 239 0.11 7.51 -3.29
C THR A 239 0.25 6.58 -4.49
N GLN A 240 0.09 7.09 -5.71
CA GLN A 240 0.03 6.27 -6.92
C GLN A 240 1.32 5.49 -7.18
N ASN A 241 2.46 6.10 -6.90
CA ASN A 241 3.77 5.48 -7.08
C ASN A 241 4.78 6.17 -6.15
N PRO A 242 4.98 5.65 -4.93
CA PRO A 242 5.80 6.27 -3.90
C PRO A 242 7.25 6.53 -4.30
N SER A 243 7.82 5.72 -5.18
CA SER A 243 9.18 5.95 -5.67
C SER A 243 9.24 7.06 -6.72
N ARG A 244 8.25 7.10 -7.63
CA ARG A 244 8.22 8.09 -8.72
C ARG A 244 7.83 9.48 -8.23
N TYR A 245 6.89 9.55 -7.30
CA TYR A 245 6.35 10.82 -6.80
C TYR A 245 6.91 11.18 -5.42
N ASN A 246 8.09 10.69 -5.10
CA ASN A 246 8.79 11.03 -3.88
C ASN A 246 9.20 12.51 -3.90
N PRO A 247 8.78 13.35 -2.94
CA PRO A 247 9.08 14.78 -2.96
C PRO A 247 10.55 15.12 -2.70
N VAL A 248 11.33 14.20 -2.11
CA VAL A 248 12.77 14.37 -1.86
C VAL A 248 13.58 14.04 -3.12
N SER A 249 13.36 12.85 -3.70
CA SER A 249 14.16 12.38 -4.85
C SER A 249 13.64 12.84 -6.21
N ASN A 250 12.35 13.16 -6.33
CA ASN A 250 11.69 13.56 -7.58
C ASN A 250 10.70 14.72 -7.36
N PRO A 251 11.15 15.90 -6.87
CA PRO A 251 10.28 17.02 -6.52
C PRO A 251 9.43 17.51 -7.70
N ASP A 252 9.97 17.57 -8.91
CA ASP A 252 9.24 18.00 -10.11
C ASP A 252 8.07 17.08 -10.44
N ALA A 253 8.27 15.77 -10.37
CA ALA A 253 7.21 14.79 -10.61
C ALA A 253 6.13 14.85 -9.53
N ASN A 254 6.52 15.08 -8.27
CA ASN A 254 5.58 15.29 -7.19
C ASN A 254 4.82 16.62 -7.38
N ALA A 255 5.46 17.70 -7.84
CA ALA A 255 4.83 18.99 -8.09
C ALA A 255 3.73 18.91 -9.17
N GLU A 256 3.95 18.16 -10.24
CA GLU A 256 2.93 17.86 -11.24
C GLU A 256 1.75 17.10 -10.62
N ARG A 257 2.05 16.15 -9.74
CA ARG A 257 1.02 15.35 -9.08
C ARG A 257 0.26 16.15 -8.02
N ARG A 258 0.95 17.00 -7.24
CA ARG A 258 0.36 17.96 -6.30
C ARG A 258 -0.63 18.88 -7.01
N THR A 259 -0.24 19.44 -8.16
CA THR A 259 -1.12 20.27 -8.98
C THR A 259 -2.39 19.51 -9.38
N LYS A 260 -2.27 18.23 -9.71
CA LYS A 260 -3.44 17.40 -10.03
C LYS A 260 -4.34 17.18 -8.79
N VAL A 261 -3.76 16.98 -7.61
CA VAL A 261 -4.53 16.86 -6.36
C VAL A 261 -5.33 18.14 -6.12
N LEU A 262 -4.69 19.32 -6.16
CA LEU A 262 -5.35 20.61 -5.94
C LEU A 262 -6.44 20.89 -6.98
N ASN A 263 -6.21 20.57 -8.27
CA ASN A 263 -7.25 20.67 -9.30
C ASN A 263 -8.44 19.77 -8.99
N ASN A 264 -8.21 18.53 -8.59
CA ASN A 264 -9.30 17.62 -8.23
C ASN A 264 -10.09 18.12 -7.02
N MET A 265 -9.40 18.67 -6.00
CA MET A 265 -10.05 19.23 -4.82
C MET A 265 -10.92 20.45 -5.17
N LEU A 266 -10.45 21.32 -6.07
CA LEU A 266 -11.22 22.46 -6.58
C LEU A 266 -12.42 21.98 -7.41
N ASP A 267 -12.22 21.08 -8.37
CA ASP A 267 -13.28 20.56 -9.25
C ASP A 267 -14.38 19.82 -8.46
N GLN A 268 -14.03 19.20 -7.34
CA GLN A 268 -14.95 18.49 -6.46
C GLN A 268 -15.55 19.38 -5.37
N GLY A 269 -15.13 20.64 -5.27
CA GLY A 269 -15.66 21.62 -4.33
C GLY A 269 -15.17 21.49 -2.88
N TYR A 270 -14.07 20.77 -2.66
CA TYR A 270 -13.42 20.66 -1.34
C TYR A 270 -12.68 21.93 -0.96
N ILE A 271 -12.18 22.67 -1.94
CA ILE A 271 -11.54 23.99 -1.74
C ILE A 271 -12.13 25.01 -2.71
N ASP A 272 -12.06 26.28 -2.35
CA ASP A 272 -12.39 27.38 -3.25
C ASP A 272 -11.19 27.86 -4.08
N GLN A 273 -11.46 28.77 -5.03
CA GLN A 273 -10.42 29.31 -5.91
C GLN A 273 -9.32 30.06 -5.12
N ALA A 274 -9.66 30.74 -4.05
CA ALA A 274 -8.68 31.50 -3.25
C ALA A 274 -7.71 30.57 -2.50
N ALA A 275 -8.22 29.48 -1.92
CA ALA A 275 -7.41 28.44 -1.29
C ALA A 275 -6.50 27.73 -2.31
N TYR A 276 -7.07 27.43 -3.49
CA TYR A 276 -6.29 26.84 -4.60
C TYR A 276 -5.14 27.75 -5.03
N ASP A 277 -5.42 29.05 -5.30
CA ASP A 277 -4.41 30.01 -5.75
C ASP A 277 -3.31 30.20 -4.69
N THR A 278 -3.70 30.24 -3.42
CA THR A 278 -2.77 30.33 -2.27
C THR A 278 -1.87 29.09 -2.22
N ALA A 279 -2.46 27.90 -2.30
CA ALA A 279 -1.70 26.65 -2.28
C ALA A 279 -0.77 26.55 -3.50
N MET A 280 -1.21 26.95 -4.69
CA MET A 280 -0.37 26.93 -5.91
C MET A 280 0.80 27.88 -5.86
N ALA A 281 0.64 29.05 -5.21
CA ALA A 281 1.70 30.04 -5.04
C ALA A 281 2.72 29.67 -3.95
N ASP A 282 2.42 28.67 -3.12
CA ASP A 282 3.29 28.26 -2.02
C ASP A 282 4.51 27.46 -2.49
N ASN A 283 5.71 27.91 -2.07
CA ASN A 283 6.99 27.23 -2.31
C ASN A 283 7.18 26.05 -1.34
N VAL A 284 6.24 25.13 -1.30
CA VAL A 284 6.20 24.01 -0.34
C VAL A 284 7.45 23.14 -0.35
N TYR A 285 8.10 23.00 -1.50
CA TYR A 285 9.29 22.14 -1.65
C TYR A 285 10.53 22.70 -0.93
N ASP A 286 10.58 24.01 -0.61
CA ASP A 286 11.65 24.59 0.19
C ASP A 286 11.60 24.12 1.66
N ARG A 287 10.48 23.54 2.10
CA ARG A 287 10.28 23.02 3.45
C ARG A 287 10.48 21.51 3.57
N ILE A 288 10.68 20.82 2.46
CA ILE A 288 10.91 19.36 2.46
C ILE A 288 12.20 19.04 3.21
N GLN A 289 12.09 18.20 4.21
CA GLN A 289 13.22 17.77 5.01
C GLN A 289 14.08 16.77 4.21
N ILE A 290 15.33 17.16 3.95
CA ILE A 290 16.34 16.27 3.42
C ILE A 290 17.06 15.65 4.62
N VAL A 291 16.41 14.72 5.29
CA VAL A 291 17.06 13.94 6.37
C VAL A 291 17.64 12.70 5.72
N ASP A 292 18.95 12.55 5.77
CA ASP A 292 19.60 11.30 5.40
C ASP A 292 19.05 10.19 6.31
N SER A 293 18.63 9.09 5.70
CA SER A 293 18.08 7.92 6.39
C SER A 293 19.09 7.25 7.36
N GLU A 294 20.31 7.74 7.41
CA GLU A 294 21.35 7.25 8.29
C GLU A 294 21.15 7.71 9.75
N THR A 295 20.40 8.80 10.01
CA THR A 295 20.15 9.25 11.38
C THR A 295 18.98 8.53 12.07
N ALA A 296 18.20 7.74 11.35
CA ALA A 296 17.12 6.92 11.96
C ALA A 296 17.59 5.54 12.42
N SER A 297 18.86 5.17 12.19
CA SER A 297 19.42 3.87 12.60
C SER A 297 20.18 3.88 13.92
N ASP A 298 20.35 5.04 14.55
CA ASP A 298 21.09 5.17 15.81
C ASP A 298 20.20 5.15 17.07
N ASN A 299 18.99 4.60 17.02
CA ASN A 299 18.31 4.17 18.24
C ASN A 299 18.96 2.88 18.75
N ILE A 300 20.21 3.01 19.23
CA ILE A 300 20.81 1.99 20.08
C ILE A 300 20.00 2.02 21.36
N ASN A 301 19.14 1.03 21.56
CA ASN A 301 18.39 0.88 22.79
C ASN A 301 19.39 0.79 23.97
N SER A 302 19.04 1.42 25.08
CA SER A 302 19.78 1.20 26.31
C SER A 302 19.65 -0.27 26.75
N TYR A 303 20.58 -0.79 27.48
CA TYR A 303 20.47 -2.13 28.07
C TYR A 303 19.20 -2.31 28.91
N PHE A 304 18.68 -1.23 29.50
CA PHE A 304 17.40 -1.25 30.17
C PHE A 304 16.25 -1.57 29.23
N VAL A 305 16.20 -0.92 28.08
CA VAL A 305 15.15 -1.15 27.07
C VAL A 305 15.27 -2.56 26.49
N ASP A 306 16.46 -3.07 26.25
CA ASP A 306 16.66 -4.43 25.77
C ASP A 306 16.15 -5.48 26.78
N ALA A 307 16.47 -5.34 28.06
CA ALA A 307 15.95 -6.21 29.10
C ALA A 307 14.43 -6.09 29.28
N LEU A 308 13.88 -4.87 29.14
CA LEU A 308 12.45 -4.63 29.19
C LEU A 308 11.72 -5.31 28.03
N THR A 309 12.28 -5.30 26.83
CA THR A 309 11.65 -5.97 25.66
C THR A 309 11.56 -7.48 25.85
N GLU A 310 12.59 -8.13 26.40
CA GLU A 310 12.56 -9.55 26.76
C GLU A 310 11.45 -9.83 27.78
N GLN A 311 11.36 -9.03 28.84
CA GLN A 311 10.34 -9.19 29.87
C GLN A 311 8.92 -9.02 29.30
N VAL A 312 8.69 -8.02 28.45
CA VAL A 312 7.36 -7.79 27.83
C VAL A 312 6.96 -8.97 26.93
N ILE A 313 7.91 -9.57 26.20
CA ILE A 313 7.66 -10.77 25.40
C ILE A 313 7.21 -11.92 26.31
N ASP A 314 7.95 -12.17 27.40
CA ASP A 314 7.61 -13.22 28.36
C ASP A 314 6.24 -12.98 29.01
N ASP A 315 5.93 -11.75 29.42
CA ASP A 315 4.65 -11.37 30.00
C ASP A 315 3.48 -11.56 29.00
N LEU A 316 3.68 -11.21 27.72
CA LEU A 316 2.67 -11.44 26.66
C LEU A 316 2.43 -12.94 26.43
N MET A 317 3.48 -13.75 26.51
CA MET A 317 3.34 -15.22 26.40
C MET A 317 2.63 -15.80 27.61
N GLU A 318 3.00 -15.38 28.84
CA GLU A 318 2.42 -15.91 30.07
C GLU A 318 0.98 -15.44 30.30
N VAL A 319 0.70 -14.14 30.17
CA VAL A 319 -0.58 -13.53 30.54
C VAL A 319 -1.60 -13.61 29.41
N LYS A 320 -1.19 -13.43 28.15
CA LYS A 320 -2.08 -13.46 26.97
C LYS A 320 -2.10 -14.82 26.28
N GLY A 321 -1.21 -15.74 26.63
CA GLY A 321 -1.11 -17.05 25.97
C GLY A 321 -0.58 -16.95 24.53
N TYR A 322 0.15 -15.89 24.19
CA TYR A 322 0.72 -15.73 22.87
C TYR A 322 1.86 -16.72 22.64
N THR A 323 2.04 -17.13 21.39
CA THR A 323 3.30 -17.75 20.97
C THR A 323 4.39 -16.69 20.94
N GLU A 324 5.66 -17.07 21.00
CA GLU A 324 6.80 -16.16 20.90
C GLU A 324 6.70 -15.23 19.68
N THR A 325 6.34 -15.77 18.50
CA THR A 325 6.12 -15.00 17.27
C THR A 325 5.00 -13.97 17.41
N GLN A 326 3.89 -14.33 18.08
CA GLN A 326 2.77 -13.40 18.33
C GLN A 326 3.16 -12.32 19.32
N ALA A 327 3.91 -12.65 20.37
CA ALA A 327 4.41 -11.69 21.33
C ALA A 327 5.40 -10.70 20.70
N TYR A 328 6.31 -11.20 19.86
CA TYR A 328 7.21 -10.36 19.05
C TYR A 328 6.45 -9.40 18.13
N LYS A 329 5.45 -9.91 17.43
CA LYS A 329 4.61 -9.10 16.56
C LYS A 329 3.84 -8.04 17.36
N ALA A 330 3.25 -8.40 18.50
CA ALA A 330 2.57 -7.45 19.37
C ALA A 330 3.50 -6.38 19.91
N LEU A 331 4.73 -6.75 20.30
CA LEU A 331 5.72 -5.80 20.81
C LEU A 331 6.22 -4.81 19.77
N TYR A 332 6.51 -5.25 18.55
CA TYR A 332 7.17 -4.42 17.54
C TYR A 332 6.22 -3.85 16.49
N GLU A 333 5.00 -4.37 16.40
CA GLU A 333 4.02 -4.00 15.37
C GLU A 333 2.64 -3.70 15.95
N GLY A 334 2.42 -3.89 17.26
CA GLY A 334 1.12 -3.78 17.90
C GLY A 334 0.81 -2.43 18.52
N GLY A 335 1.73 -1.44 18.46
CA GLY A 335 1.48 -0.10 18.99
C GLY A 335 1.33 -0.06 20.51
N LEU A 336 2.11 -0.86 21.25
CA LEU A 336 2.00 -0.90 22.70
C LEU A 336 2.55 0.39 23.32
N THR A 337 1.87 0.91 24.35
CA THR A 337 2.43 1.90 25.26
C THR A 337 2.92 1.17 26.50
N ILE A 338 4.24 1.12 26.68
CA ILE A 338 4.91 0.37 27.74
C ILE A 338 5.35 1.34 28.83
N TYR A 339 4.67 1.31 29.96
CA TYR A 339 5.02 2.10 31.14
C TYR A 339 6.12 1.40 31.92
N SER A 340 7.32 1.94 31.90
CA SER A 340 8.46 1.36 32.58
C SER A 340 8.76 2.04 33.91
N THR A 341 9.65 1.43 34.69
CA THR A 341 10.19 2.01 35.92
C THR A 341 11.53 2.71 35.70
N GLN A 342 11.93 2.97 34.45
CA GLN A 342 13.17 3.65 34.12
C GLN A 342 13.21 5.04 34.78
N ASP A 343 14.27 5.32 35.53
CA ASP A 343 14.55 6.64 36.05
C ASP A 343 15.54 7.35 35.12
N PRO A 344 15.14 8.44 34.46
CA PRO A 344 16.00 9.13 33.48
C PRO A 344 17.35 9.59 34.07
N SER A 345 17.36 9.99 35.35
CA SER A 345 18.60 10.47 36.01
C SER A 345 19.57 9.34 36.24
N ILE A 346 19.07 8.17 36.63
CA ILE A 346 19.90 6.97 36.82
C ILE A 346 20.38 6.46 35.46
N GLN A 347 19.52 6.45 34.44
CA GLN A 347 19.90 6.03 33.10
C GLN A 347 21.01 6.91 32.54
N GLN A 348 20.89 8.23 32.68
CA GLN A 348 21.94 9.15 32.24
C GLN A 348 23.30 8.84 32.89
N ILE A 349 23.33 8.60 34.20
CA ILE A 349 24.56 8.23 34.90
C ILE A 349 25.15 6.91 34.36
N CYS A 350 24.26 5.91 34.12
CA CYS A 350 24.70 4.64 33.56
C CYS A 350 25.32 4.81 32.16
N ASP A 351 24.68 5.61 31.30
CA ASP A 351 25.15 5.88 29.93
C ASP A 351 26.49 6.64 29.95
N GLU A 352 26.65 7.63 30.84
CA GLU A 352 27.91 8.37 31.02
C GLU A 352 29.05 7.45 31.46
N GLU A 353 28.79 6.56 32.44
CA GLU A 353 29.81 5.65 32.95
C GLU A 353 30.16 4.53 31.98
N VAL A 354 29.16 3.97 31.25
CA VAL A 354 29.43 2.91 30.27
C VAL A 354 30.18 3.45 29.05
N ASN A 355 29.92 4.69 28.63
CA ASN A 355 30.61 5.30 27.49
C ASN A 355 31.96 5.96 27.87
N ASN A 356 32.31 6.02 29.13
CA ASN A 356 33.56 6.58 29.57
C ASN A 356 34.72 5.60 29.37
N ALA A 357 35.59 5.86 28.41
CA ALA A 357 36.71 5.02 28.05
C ALA A 357 37.68 4.79 29.24
N ASP A 358 37.75 5.71 30.23
CA ASP A 358 38.62 5.60 31.39
C ASP A 358 38.16 4.48 32.35
N ASN A 359 36.91 4.04 32.25
CA ASN A 359 36.39 2.94 33.07
C ASN A 359 36.81 1.55 32.54
N TYR A 360 37.43 1.49 31.37
CA TYR A 360 37.91 0.26 30.75
C TYR A 360 39.43 0.16 30.78
N GLY A 361 39.94 -1.05 30.95
CA GLY A 361 41.39 -1.28 30.98
C GLY A 361 42.05 -0.92 29.63
N SER A 362 43.33 -0.52 29.69
CA SER A 362 44.10 -0.12 28.50
C SER A 362 44.32 -1.23 27.46
N GLU A 363 43.96 -2.46 27.80
CA GLU A 363 44.03 -3.63 26.91
C GLU A 363 42.66 -4.01 26.31
N THR A 364 41.64 -3.14 26.44
CA THR A 364 40.32 -3.38 25.83
C THR A 364 40.44 -3.41 24.32
N LYS A 365 40.08 -4.54 23.72
CA LYS A 365 40.08 -4.74 22.28
C LYS A 365 38.65 -4.75 21.75
N TYR A 366 38.44 -4.07 20.63
CA TYR A 366 37.15 -4.14 19.91
C TYR A 366 37.14 -5.36 19.00
N SER A 367 36.09 -6.17 19.08
CA SER A 367 35.83 -7.22 18.09
C SER A 367 35.04 -6.63 16.93
N CYS A 368 35.61 -6.69 15.75
CA CYS A 368 34.89 -6.27 14.52
C CYS A 368 34.44 -7.51 13.75
N SER A 369 33.14 -7.68 13.64
CA SER A 369 32.54 -8.77 12.85
C SER A 369 31.81 -8.19 11.66
N TYR A 370 32.07 -8.68 10.46
CA TYR A 370 31.33 -8.21 9.28
C TYR A 370 31.02 -9.36 8.31
N ARG A 371 29.95 -9.18 7.55
CA ARG A 371 29.59 -10.02 6.42
C ARG A 371 29.39 -9.14 5.19
N LEU A 372 30.07 -9.48 4.10
CA LEU A 372 29.92 -8.80 2.83
C LEU A 372 29.40 -9.79 1.80
N THR A 373 28.26 -9.49 1.20
CA THR A 373 27.70 -10.24 0.07
C THR A 373 27.81 -9.39 -1.18
N ILE A 374 28.48 -9.90 -2.20
CA ILE A 374 28.64 -9.22 -3.49
C ILE A 374 27.85 -9.99 -4.54
N GLN A 375 26.98 -9.33 -5.27
CA GLN A 375 26.37 -9.88 -6.48
C GLN A 375 27.31 -9.59 -7.65
N LYS A 376 27.76 -10.67 -8.33
CA LYS A 376 28.59 -10.56 -9.51
C LYS A 376 27.78 -10.20 -10.75
N ALA A 377 28.45 -9.77 -11.81
CA ALA A 377 27.82 -9.40 -13.07
C ALA A 377 27.06 -10.58 -13.75
N ASP A 378 27.39 -11.82 -13.40
CA ASP A 378 26.70 -13.03 -13.86
C ASP A 378 25.47 -13.39 -13.02
N GLY A 379 25.10 -12.54 -12.04
CA GLY A 379 23.96 -12.76 -11.14
C GLY A 379 24.24 -13.66 -9.95
N THR A 380 25.43 -14.26 -9.84
CA THR A 380 25.80 -15.09 -8.69
C THR A 380 26.17 -14.25 -7.47
N TYR A 381 25.93 -14.77 -6.27
CA TYR A 381 26.29 -14.13 -5.01
C TYR A 381 27.56 -14.76 -4.43
N GLN A 382 28.44 -13.91 -3.92
CA GLN A 382 29.63 -14.35 -3.20
C GLN A 382 29.68 -13.69 -1.82
N ASN A 383 29.78 -14.52 -0.79
CA ASN A 383 29.87 -14.07 0.61
C ASN A 383 31.34 -14.03 1.03
N TYR A 384 31.69 -12.95 1.71
CA TYR A 384 32.97 -12.77 2.34
C TYR A 384 32.76 -12.60 3.85
N SER A 385 33.50 -13.35 4.63
CA SER A 385 33.59 -13.25 6.08
C SER A 385 34.96 -12.68 6.46
N GLU A 386 35.12 -12.32 7.72
CA GLU A 386 36.44 -11.99 8.30
C GLU A 386 37.51 -13.00 7.94
N GLN A 387 37.20 -14.29 8.11
CA GLN A 387 38.13 -15.37 7.81
C GLN A 387 38.55 -15.40 6.33
N THR A 388 37.61 -15.11 5.42
CA THR A 388 37.90 -15.05 3.99
C THR A 388 38.83 -13.89 3.66
N MET A 389 38.58 -12.75 4.27
CA MET A 389 39.40 -11.54 4.07
C MET A 389 40.78 -11.71 4.71
N LEU A 390 40.84 -12.26 5.91
CA LEU A 390 42.12 -12.58 6.59
C LEU A 390 42.96 -13.48 5.70
N SER A 391 42.38 -14.59 5.23
CA SER A 391 43.07 -15.54 4.34
C SER A 391 43.59 -14.88 3.08
N TYR A 392 42.82 -13.96 2.48
CA TYR A 392 43.23 -13.19 1.30
C TYR A 392 44.42 -12.30 1.60
N TYR A 393 44.38 -11.51 2.69
CA TYR A 393 45.49 -10.61 3.07
C TYR A 393 46.72 -11.39 3.50
N GLN A 394 46.60 -12.48 4.25
CA GLN A 394 47.70 -13.34 4.61
C GLN A 394 48.37 -14.00 3.38
N SER A 395 47.63 -14.26 2.32
CA SER A 395 48.21 -14.71 1.05
C SER A 395 49.08 -13.65 0.37
N LYS A 396 48.88 -12.38 0.70
CA LYS A 396 49.68 -11.25 0.19
C LYS A 396 50.83 -10.91 1.12
N ASN A 397 50.63 -11.00 2.42
CA ASN A 397 51.64 -10.78 3.43
C ASN A 397 51.25 -11.55 4.68
N SER A 398 52.07 -12.55 5.06
CA SER A 398 51.84 -13.41 6.21
C SER A 398 51.86 -12.71 7.57
N LYS A 399 52.21 -11.41 7.61
CA LYS A 399 52.20 -10.60 8.83
C LYS A 399 50.82 -10.00 9.15
N TYR A 400 49.87 -10.06 8.24
CA TYR A 400 48.51 -9.63 8.53
C TYR A 400 47.88 -10.60 9.53
N ASN A 401 47.40 -10.09 10.63
CA ASN A 401 46.67 -10.80 11.66
C ASN A 401 45.46 -9.97 12.05
N ILE A 402 44.35 -10.59 12.45
CA ILE A 402 43.21 -9.96 13.07
C ILE A 402 43.33 -10.31 14.56
N ASP A 403 44.05 -9.49 15.31
CA ASP A 403 44.07 -9.51 16.77
C ASP A 403 43.36 -8.30 17.30
#